data_978be15ebe185f971598d4227195db8c
#
_entry.id   978be15ebe185f971598d4227195db8c
#
_cell.length_a   1.000
_cell.length_b   1.000
_cell.length_c   1.000
_cell.angle_alpha   90.00
_cell.angle_beta   90.00
_cell.angle_gamma   90.00
#
_symmetry.space_group_name_H-M   'P 1'
#
loop_
_entity.id
_entity.type
_entity.pdbx_description
1 polymer ?
#
loop_
_entity_poly.entity_id
_entity_poly.type
_entity_poly.pdbx_seq_one_letter_code
_entity_poly.pdbx_strand_id
1 'polypeptide(L)'
;MKQPYRCRRCGECCRLGGPSLTARDVTLVREGHFSPRHLCTLRAGEWIRDDEAGRALTGATPSGTPGFLSLTREAVKLRGSGHAAHPWQCLFFAVRDGQGTCTVYEARPEQCRALFCGDTVPLLELLRDVLADRRSLLQCLPLSASDVALRLELMEAHDELCPAAGYAALQRRTRLAYSPEKPTADVAAARKEAQRAMEEMRRRDDAFRALCVNRGAVSAEELPFLLGQALRSLPMPDGAS
;
A
#
# COMPACT_ATOMS: atom_id res chain seq x y z
N MET A 1 21.41 16.34 -26.82
CA MET A 1 21.26 15.12 -25.97
C MET A 1 21.06 15.59 -24.55
N LYS A 2 19.87 15.37 -23.93
CA LYS A 2 19.64 15.70 -22.51
C LYS A 2 20.51 14.77 -21.67
N GLN A 3 21.27 15.34 -20.74
CA GLN A 3 22.07 14.53 -19.81
C GLN A 3 21.16 13.57 -19.05
N PRO A 4 21.59 12.30 -18.82
CA PRO A 4 20.80 11.37 -18.04
C PRO A 4 20.60 11.94 -16.64
N TYR A 5 19.35 12.11 -16.23
CA TYR A 5 18.97 12.60 -14.93
C TYR A 5 19.54 11.71 -13.83
N ARG A 6 20.34 12.27 -12.94
CA ARG A 6 20.90 11.53 -11.80
C ARG A 6 20.18 11.91 -10.52
N CYS A 7 19.80 10.91 -9.73
CA CYS A 7 19.31 11.11 -8.38
C CYS A 7 20.33 11.88 -7.53
N ARG A 8 19.90 12.99 -6.92
CA ARG A 8 20.73 13.82 -6.03
C ARG A 8 21.00 13.18 -4.67
N ARG A 9 20.41 12.03 -4.38
CA ARG A 9 20.51 11.30 -3.10
C ARG A 9 20.11 12.13 -1.88
N CYS A 10 19.23 13.12 -2.04
CA CYS A 10 18.72 13.93 -0.93
C CYS A 10 17.80 13.17 0.01
N GLY A 11 17.20 12.06 -0.47
CA GLY A 11 16.30 11.21 0.31
C GLY A 11 14.85 11.67 0.40
N GLU A 12 14.49 12.83 -0.15
CA GLU A 12 13.12 13.38 -0.04
C GLU A 12 12.06 12.39 -0.54
N CYS A 13 12.19 11.91 -1.78
CA CYS A 13 11.27 10.92 -2.33
C CYS A 13 11.27 9.59 -1.56
N CYS A 14 12.43 9.18 -1.03
CA CYS A 14 12.54 7.96 -0.23
C CYS A 14 11.84 8.09 1.13
N ARG A 15 11.77 9.29 1.71
CA ARG A 15 11.03 9.56 2.95
C ARG A 15 9.53 9.58 2.76
N LEU A 16 9.06 9.90 1.55
CA LEU A 16 7.63 9.92 1.21
C LEU A 16 7.04 8.50 1.02
N GLY A 17 7.87 7.50 0.75
CA GLY A 17 7.44 6.11 0.63
C GLY A 17 8.30 5.28 -0.31
N GLY A 18 8.10 3.96 -0.27
CA GLY A 18 8.67 3.05 -1.24
C GLY A 18 7.91 3.11 -2.58
N PRO A 19 8.58 2.77 -3.71
CA PRO A 19 7.96 2.72 -5.03
C PRO A 19 6.96 1.58 -5.13
N SER A 20 5.97 1.74 -6.00
CA SER A 20 5.16 0.61 -6.50
C SER A 20 5.97 -0.17 -7.53
N LEU A 21 5.78 -1.47 -7.58
CA LEU A 21 6.42 -2.34 -8.54
C LEU A 21 5.61 -2.40 -9.83
N THR A 22 6.29 -2.38 -10.96
CA THR A 22 5.73 -2.62 -12.29
C THR A 22 5.85 -4.09 -12.66
N ALA A 23 5.18 -4.51 -13.73
CA ALA A 23 5.34 -5.86 -14.26
C ALA A 23 6.80 -6.20 -14.63
N ARG A 24 7.62 -5.20 -14.95
CA ARG A 24 9.05 -5.37 -15.26
C ARG A 24 9.90 -5.60 -14.04
N ASP A 25 9.48 -5.08 -12.86
CA ASP A 25 10.18 -5.28 -11.60
C ASP A 25 10.02 -6.70 -11.02
N VAL A 26 9.18 -7.54 -11.63
CA VAL A 26 9.02 -8.95 -11.27
C VAL A 26 10.36 -9.71 -11.33
N THR A 27 11.25 -9.33 -12.23
CA THR A 27 12.61 -9.89 -12.32
C THR A 27 13.42 -9.65 -11.04
N LEU A 28 13.28 -8.48 -10.42
CA LEU A 28 13.97 -8.15 -9.17
C LEU A 28 13.54 -9.03 -8.00
N VAL A 29 12.27 -9.43 -7.99
CA VAL A 29 11.73 -10.39 -7.00
C VAL A 29 12.26 -11.80 -7.27
N ARG A 30 12.26 -12.23 -8.54
CA ARG A 30 12.79 -13.53 -8.96
C ARG A 30 14.26 -13.69 -8.66
N GLU A 31 15.04 -12.64 -8.84
CA GLU A 31 16.49 -12.57 -8.56
C GLU A 31 16.80 -12.44 -7.06
N GLY A 32 15.78 -12.35 -6.19
CA GLY A 32 15.94 -12.29 -4.75
C GLY A 32 16.32 -10.91 -4.18
N HIS A 33 16.31 -9.85 -4.99
CA HIS A 33 16.54 -8.49 -4.50
C HIS A 33 15.43 -8.04 -3.54
N PHE A 34 14.19 -8.50 -3.80
CA PHE A 34 13.05 -8.28 -2.93
C PHE A 34 12.37 -9.60 -2.58
N SER A 35 11.99 -9.74 -1.32
CA SER A 35 11.22 -10.87 -0.80
C SER A 35 9.89 -10.36 -0.22
N PRO A 36 8.90 -11.22 0.06
CA PRO A 36 7.61 -10.83 0.62
C PRO A 36 7.67 -9.87 1.80
N ARG A 37 8.66 -10.05 2.70
CA ARG A 37 8.87 -9.18 3.87
C ARG A 37 9.21 -7.72 3.52
N HIS A 38 9.69 -7.46 2.31
CA HIS A 38 10.03 -6.12 1.83
C HIS A 38 8.85 -5.42 1.16
N LEU A 39 7.75 -6.14 0.93
CA LEU A 39 6.63 -5.73 0.12
C LEU A 39 5.40 -5.41 0.97
N CYS A 40 4.55 -4.56 0.43
CA CYS A 40 3.25 -4.23 0.97
C CYS A 40 2.26 -4.06 -0.17
N THR A 41 1.06 -4.58 -0.01
CA THR A 41 -0.01 -4.47 -0.99
C THR A 41 -0.96 -3.35 -0.61
N LEU A 42 -1.29 -2.52 -1.60
CA LEU A 42 -2.44 -1.64 -1.61
C LEU A 42 -3.55 -2.37 -2.38
N ARG A 43 -4.64 -2.73 -1.72
CA ARG A 43 -5.71 -3.53 -2.34
C ARG A 43 -6.66 -2.64 -3.16
N ALA A 44 -7.26 -3.19 -4.21
CA ALA A 44 -8.31 -2.50 -4.94
C ALA A 44 -9.45 -2.08 -3.99
N GLY A 45 -9.90 -0.83 -4.08
CA GLY A 45 -10.89 -0.25 -3.18
C GLY A 45 -10.31 0.47 -1.97
N GLU A 46 -9.04 0.27 -1.61
CA GLU A 46 -8.40 1.04 -0.53
C GLU A 46 -8.28 2.52 -0.87
N TRP A 47 -8.26 3.35 0.17
CA TRP A 47 -8.05 4.78 0.01
C TRP A 47 -6.56 5.10 0.01
N ILE A 48 -6.19 5.92 -0.96
CA ILE A 48 -4.84 6.52 -1.06
C ILE A 48 -4.96 8.03 -1.08
N ARG A 49 -3.85 8.72 -0.85
CA ARG A 49 -3.80 10.18 -0.88
C ARG A 49 -4.12 10.71 -2.29
N ASP A 50 -4.93 11.77 -2.36
CA ASP A 50 -5.21 12.48 -3.61
C ASP A 50 -4.07 13.45 -3.92
N ASP A 51 -3.00 12.91 -4.46
CA ASP A 51 -1.88 13.65 -5.03
C ASP A 51 -1.63 13.22 -6.48
N GLU A 52 -0.69 13.89 -7.15
CA GLU A 52 -0.39 13.64 -8.55
C GLU A 52 0.03 12.18 -8.80
N ALA A 53 0.83 11.60 -7.90
CA ALA A 53 1.24 10.21 -8.00
C ALA A 53 0.06 9.25 -7.77
N GLY A 54 -0.79 9.52 -6.79
CA GLY A 54 -2.00 8.75 -6.53
C GLY A 54 -2.95 8.74 -7.73
N ARG A 55 -3.17 9.90 -8.36
CA ARG A 55 -3.99 10.01 -9.58
C ARG A 55 -3.40 9.23 -10.76
N ALA A 56 -2.09 9.25 -10.92
CA ALA A 56 -1.40 8.52 -11.98
C ALA A 56 -1.44 7.01 -11.73
N LEU A 57 -1.26 6.56 -10.47
CA LEU A 57 -1.29 5.15 -10.08
C LEU A 57 -2.59 4.44 -10.48
N THR A 58 -3.69 5.14 -10.53
CA THR A 58 -4.96 4.45 -10.40
C THR A 58 -5.93 4.70 -11.54
N GLY A 59 -5.74 5.72 -12.38
CA GLY A 59 -6.90 6.25 -13.08
C GLY A 59 -8.04 6.51 -12.09
N ALA A 60 -7.70 6.94 -10.88
CA ALA A 60 -8.48 6.85 -9.68
C ALA A 60 -9.77 7.62 -9.79
N THR A 61 -10.83 6.99 -9.35
CA THR A 61 -12.09 7.69 -9.13
C THR A 61 -12.01 8.44 -7.80
N PRO A 62 -12.54 9.67 -7.74
CA PRO A 62 -12.69 10.37 -6.47
C PRO A 62 -13.40 9.46 -5.47
N SER A 63 -12.86 9.31 -4.27
CA SER A 63 -13.48 8.50 -3.21
C SER A 63 -14.77 9.13 -2.65
N GLY A 64 -15.11 10.33 -3.12
CA GLY A 64 -16.15 11.19 -2.52
C GLY A 64 -15.70 11.80 -1.19
N THR A 65 -14.42 11.68 -0.85
CA THR A 65 -13.82 12.17 0.39
C THR A 65 -12.66 13.08 0.03
N PRO A 66 -12.70 14.38 0.36
CA PRO A 66 -11.61 15.30 0.04
C PRO A 66 -10.26 14.78 0.50
N GLY A 67 -9.26 14.90 -0.35
CA GLY A 67 -7.88 14.48 -0.08
C GLY A 67 -7.60 12.97 -0.22
N PHE A 68 -8.60 12.18 -0.66
CA PHE A 68 -8.43 10.74 -0.89
C PHE A 68 -8.99 10.28 -2.22
N LEU A 69 -8.37 9.27 -2.79
CA LEU A 69 -8.78 8.54 -3.98
C LEU A 69 -9.02 7.08 -3.61
N SER A 70 -9.93 6.41 -4.32
CA SER A 70 -10.11 4.97 -4.21
C SER A 70 -9.30 4.26 -5.29
N LEU A 71 -8.49 3.28 -4.89
CA LEU A 71 -7.75 2.44 -5.82
C LEU A 71 -8.70 1.63 -6.69
N THR A 72 -8.53 1.69 -8.01
CA THR A 72 -9.32 0.89 -8.96
C THR A 72 -8.71 -0.47 -9.22
N ARG A 73 -7.42 -0.63 -8.93
CA ARG A 73 -6.65 -1.87 -9.11
C ARG A 73 -5.67 -2.06 -7.94
N GLU A 74 -5.25 -3.27 -7.73
CA GLU A 74 -4.21 -3.61 -6.77
C GLU A 74 -2.84 -3.06 -7.20
N ALA A 75 -2.02 -2.68 -6.23
CA ALA A 75 -0.64 -2.28 -6.44
C ALA A 75 0.24 -2.84 -5.33
N VAL A 76 1.34 -3.49 -5.68
CA VAL A 76 2.36 -3.91 -4.72
C VAL A 76 3.49 -2.91 -4.70
N LYS A 77 3.96 -2.54 -3.53
CA LYS A 77 5.03 -1.54 -3.35
C LYS A 77 6.06 -2.00 -2.31
N LEU A 78 7.23 -1.39 -2.33
CA LEU A 78 8.17 -1.54 -1.21
C LEU A 78 7.58 -0.90 0.04
N ARG A 79 7.64 -1.63 1.16
CA ARG A 79 7.06 -1.17 2.43
C ARG A 79 7.84 -0.03 3.07
N GLY A 80 7.18 0.67 3.98
CA GLY A 80 7.80 1.64 4.86
C GLY A 80 8.66 0.97 5.93
N SER A 81 9.66 1.69 6.43
CA SER A 81 10.55 1.23 7.50
C SER A 81 9.93 1.29 8.89
N GLY A 82 8.80 2.00 9.05
CA GLY A 82 8.22 2.28 10.38
C GLY A 82 9.02 3.30 11.19
N HIS A 83 9.89 4.10 10.57
CA HIS A 83 10.67 5.13 11.25
C HIS A 83 9.76 6.16 11.93
N ALA A 84 10.04 6.51 13.18
CA ALA A 84 9.14 7.35 14.00
C ALA A 84 8.78 8.70 13.34
N ALA A 85 9.75 9.40 12.75
CA ALA A 85 9.51 10.68 12.07
C ALA A 85 8.99 10.53 10.64
N HIS A 86 9.24 9.40 9.98
CA HIS A 86 8.87 9.12 8.60
C HIS A 86 8.38 7.68 8.46
N PRO A 87 7.17 7.33 8.93
CA PRO A 87 6.68 5.95 8.98
C PRO A 87 6.67 5.25 7.61
N TRP A 88 6.46 6.02 6.56
CA TRP A 88 6.39 5.54 5.17
C TRP A 88 7.75 5.51 4.47
N GLN A 89 8.80 6.02 5.11
CA GLN A 89 10.14 6.01 4.52
C GLN A 89 10.49 4.64 3.95
N CYS A 90 10.95 4.61 2.71
CA CYS A 90 11.33 3.37 2.04
C CYS A 90 12.27 2.53 2.92
N LEU A 91 11.97 1.25 3.06
CA LEU A 91 12.76 0.30 3.87
C LEU A 91 14.26 0.30 3.52
N PHE A 92 14.58 0.54 2.26
CA PHE A 92 15.95 0.54 1.74
C PHE A 92 16.65 1.90 1.79
N PHE A 93 16.00 2.91 2.36
CA PHE A 93 16.64 4.20 2.56
C PHE A 93 17.39 4.24 3.89
N ALA A 94 18.64 4.65 3.82
CA ALA A 94 19.49 4.89 5.00
C ALA A 94 20.16 6.27 4.89
N VAL A 95 20.60 6.80 6.01
CA VAL A 95 21.48 7.99 6.05
C VAL A 95 22.85 7.53 6.49
N ARG A 96 23.89 7.84 5.70
CA ARG A 96 25.30 7.59 6.00
C ARG A 96 26.07 8.88 5.81
N ASP A 97 26.82 9.27 6.80
CA ASP A 97 27.65 10.50 6.78
C ASP A 97 26.83 11.76 6.38
N GLY A 98 25.59 11.86 6.86
CA GLY A 98 24.68 12.95 6.55
C GLY A 98 24.05 12.90 5.16
N GLN A 99 24.38 11.91 4.32
CA GLN A 99 23.84 11.74 2.97
C GLN A 99 22.82 10.62 2.89
N GLY A 100 21.77 10.84 2.12
CA GLY A 100 20.77 9.81 1.81
C GLY A 100 21.37 8.72 0.91
N THR A 101 21.19 7.46 1.31
CA THR A 101 21.71 6.30 0.60
C THR A 101 20.62 5.28 0.39
N CYS A 102 20.55 4.70 -0.82
CA CYS A 102 19.69 3.56 -1.11
C CYS A 102 20.53 2.27 -1.05
N THR A 103 20.19 1.34 -0.16
CA THR A 103 20.95 0.09 0.03
C THR A 103 20.81 -0.89 -1.14
N VAL A 104 19.81 -0.67 -2.01
CA VAL A 104 19.55 -1.45 -3.24
C VAL A 104 19.67 -0.60 -4.50
N TYR A 105 20.58 0.37 -4.49
CA TYR A 105 20.66 1.38 -5.56
C TYR A 105 20.73 0.80 -6.97
N GLU A 106 21.49 -0.26 -7.18
CA GLU A 106 21.64 -0.91 -8.48
C GLU A 106 20.41 -1.73 -8.89
N ALA A 107 19.70 -2.31 -7.90
CA ALA A 107 18.46 -3.05 -8.07
C ALA A 107 17.21 -2.20 -7.82
N ARG A 108 17.27 -0.89 -8.09
CA ARG A 108 16.12 0.00 -7.89
C ARG A 108 14.98 -0.37 -8.83
N PRO A 109 13.73 -0.41 -8.32
CA PRO A 109 12.55 -0.51 -9.17
C PRO A 109 12.49 0.58 -10.25
N GLU A 110 11.75 0.30 -11.33
CA GLU A 110 11.60 1.24 -12.45
C GLU A 110 11.09 2.61 -12.01
N GLN A 111 10.16 2.65 -11.07
CA GLN A 111 9.66 3.89 -10.49
C GLN A 111 10.78 4.78 -9.91
N CYS A 112 11.73 4.17 -9.19
CA CYS A 112 12.88 4.90 -8.65
C CYS A 112 13.85 5.37 -9.73
N ARG A 113 13.90 4.65 -10.87
CA ARG A 113 14.74 5.02 -12.02
C ARG A 113 14.10 6.13 -12.83
N ALA A 114 12.78 6.11 -12.97
CA ALA A 114 11.99 7.13 -13.68
C ALA A 114 11.81 8.43 -12.87
N LEU A 115 11.88 8.34 -11.53
CA LEU A 115 11.68 9.51 -10.67
C LEU A 115 12.87 10.48 -10.73
N PHE A 116 12.61 11.66 -11.27
CA PHE A 116 13.51 12.79 -11.20
C PHE A 116 12.76 14.03 -10.68
N CYS A 117 13.29 14.68 -9.62
CA CYS A 117 12.62 15.78 -8.95
C CYS A 117 12.39 17.03 -9.82
N GLY A 118 13.13 17.18 -10.91
CA GLY A 118 12.97 18.28 -11.87
C GLY A 118 12.05 17.97 -13.04
N ASP A 119 11.65 16.70 -13.22
CA ASP A 119 10.74 16.24 -14.26
C ASP A 119 10.06 14.94 -13.83
N THR A 120 8.82 15.04 -13.43
CA THR A 120 8.02 13.90 -12.95
C THR A 120 7.24 13.19 -14.07
N VAL A 121 7.24 13.71 -15.30
CA VAL A 121 6.47 13.15 -16.42
C VAL A 121 6.81 11.68 -16.68
N PRO A 122 8.08 11.25 -16.75
CA PRO A 122 8.41 9.83 -16.97
C PRO A 122 7.88 8.91 -15.86
N LEU A 123 7.87 9.39 -14.60
CA LEU A 123 7.29 8.66 -13.49
C LEU A 123 5.77 8.51 -13.65
N LEU A 124 5.07 9.59 -13.99
CA LEU A 124 3.63 9.58 -14.13
C LEU A 124 3.16 8.71 -15.29
N GLU A 125 3.91 8.67 -16.38
CA GLU A 125 3.67 7.75 -17.49
C GLU A 125 3.83 6.30 -17.04
N LEU A 126 4.90 5.99 -16.34
CA LEU A 126 5.17 4.65 -15.81
C LEU A 126 4.08 4.18 -14.84
N LEU A 127 3.55 5.06 -13.98
CA LEU A 127 2.49 4.74 -13.04
C LEU A 127 1.16 4.36 -13.69
N ARG A 128 0.94 4.78 -14.94
CA ARG A 128 -0.22 4.38 -15.75
C ARG A 128 -0.07 3.01 -16.39
N ASP A 129 1.15 2.50 -16.43
CA ASP A 129 1.47 1.19 -17.01
C ASP A 129 0.99 0.03 -16.10
N VAL A 130 1.29 -1.19 -16.51
CA VAL A 130 0.90 -2.39 -15.76
C VAL A 130 1.71 -2.50 -14.47
N LEU A 131 1.02 -2.37 -13.34
CA LEU A 131 1.60 -2.62 -12.02
C LEU A 131 1.65 -4.12 -11.73
N ALA A 132 2.63 -4.53 -10.94
CA ALA A 132 2.67 -5.89 -10.41
C ALA A 132 1.59 -6.07 -9.34
N ASP A 133 0.93 -7.22 -9.37
CA ASP A 133 -0.02 -7.67 -8.37
C ASP A 133 0.58 -8.79 -7.49
N ARG A 134 -0.08 -9.11 -6.37
CA ARG A 134 0.34 -10.17 -5.45
C ARG A 134 0.48 -11.52 -6.12
N ARG A 135 -0.48 -11.88 -6.99
CA ARG A 135 -0.55 -13.19 -7.65
C ARG A 135 0.64 -13.39 -8.59
N SER A 136 0.93 -12.42 -9.44
CA SER A 136 2.07 -12.47 -10.37
C SER A 136 3.41 -12.53 -9.63
N LEU A 137 3.54 -11.80 -8.52
CA LEU A 137 4.76 -11.82 -7.71
C LEU A 137 4.93 -13.14 -6.96
N LEU A 138 3.86 -13.73 -6.40
CA LEU A 138 3.93 -15.04 -5.74
C LEU A 138 4.40 -16.14 -6.67
N GLN A 139 3.96 -16.14 -7.93
CA GLN A 139 4.37 -17.12 -8.94
C GLN A 139 5.85 -17.02 -9.32
N CYS A 140 6.50 -15.90 -9.02
CA CYS A 140 7.91 -15.66 -9.32
C CYS A 140 8.85 -15.92 -8.14
N LEU A 141 8.30 -16.14 -6.94
CA LEU A 141 9.08 -16.45 -5.76
C LEU A 141 9.62 -17.89 -5.80
N PRO A 142 10.78 -18.17 -5.20
CA PRO A 142 11.33 -19.52 -5.09
C PRO A 142 10.60 -20.33 -4.01
N LEU A 143 9.30 -20.53 -4.20
CA LEU A 143 8.41 -21.27 -3.31
C LEU A 143 7.98 -22.58 -3.97
N SER A 144 7.62 -23.58 -3.16
CA SER A 144 6.98 -24.80 -3.67
C SER A 144 5.57 -24.48 -4.23
N ALA A 145 5.05 -25.33 -5.11
CA ALA A 145 3.69 -25.16 -5.63
C ALA A 145 2.64 -25.18 -4.51
N SER A 146 2.81 -26.00 -3.48
CA SER A 146 1.93 -26.04 -2.31
C SER A 146 2.00 -24.77 -1.48
N ASP A 147 3.19 -24.17 -1.33
CA ASP A 147 3.35 -22.90 -0.62
C ASP A 147 2.71 -21.73 -1.37
N VAL A 148 2.80 -21.73 -2.69
CA VAL A 148 2.12 -20.73 -3.54
C VAL A 148 0.61 -20.90 -3.42
N ALA A 149 0.08 -22.13 -3.53
CA ALA A 149 -1.34 -22.42 -3.42
C ALA A 149 -1.91 -21.97 -2.06
N LEU A 150 -1.24 -22.32 -0.96
CA LEU A 150 -1.64 -21.89 0.38
C LEU A 150 -1.73 -20.35 0.49
N ARG A 151 -0.74 -19.64 -0.03
CA ARG A 151 -0.73 -18.17 0.03
C ARG A 151 -1.85 -17.54 -0.80
N LEU A 152 -2.16 -18.12 -1.95
CA LEU A 152 -3.29 -17.68 -2.77
C LEU A 152 -4.63 -17.90 -2.06
N GLU A 153 -4.83 -19.06 -1.43
CA GLU A 153 -6.02 -19.35 -0.63
C GLU A 153 -6.17 -18.38 0.56
N LEU A 154 -5.07 -18.09 1.26
CA LEU A 154 -5.09 -17.11 2.37
C LEU A 154 -5.44 -15.71 1.89
N MET A 155 -4.93 -15.29 0.72
CA MET A 155 -5.27 -13.99 0.13
C MET A 155 -6.76 -13.90 -0.22
N GLU A 156 -7.29 -14.92 -0.90
CA GLU A 156 -8.69 -14.98 -1.32
C GLU A 156 -9.63 -14.99 -0.11
N ALA A 157 -9.36 -15.86 0.86
CA ALA A 157 -10.14 -15.94 2.10
C ALA A 157 -10.13 -14.61 2.89
N HIS A 158 -8.99 -13.93 2.95
CA HIS A 158 -8.90 -12.64 3.62
C HIS A 158 -9.65 -11.53 2.85
N ASP A 159 -9.53 -11.50 1.52
CA ASP A 159 -10.21 -10.49 0.70
C ASP A 159 -11.74 -10.65 0.75
N GLU A 160 -12.25 -11.88 0.90
CA GLU A 160 -13.67 -12.16 1.16
C GLU A 160 -14.08 -11.73 2.58
N LEU A 161 -13.29 -12.07 3.58
CA LEU A 161 -13.59 -11.77 4.99
C LEU A 161 -13.53 -10.28 5.30
N CYS A 162 -12.56 -9.57 4.70
CA CYS A 162 -12.23 -8.17 4.94
C CYS A 162 -12.10 -7.39 3.61
N PRO A 163 -13.18 -7.23 2.83
CA PRO A 163 -13.11 -6.56 1.53
C PRO A 163 -12.68 -5.10 1.69
N ALA A 164 -11.62 -4.70 0.98
CA ALA A 164 -11.06 -3.35 1.05
C ALA A 164 -12.07 -2.26 0.67
N ALA A 165 -12.83 -2.49 -0.40
CA ALA A 165 -13.90 -1.57 -0.82
C ALA A 165 -15.02 -1.45 0.24
N GLY A 166 -15.35 -2.55 0.92
CA GLY A 166 -16.31 -2.56 2.03
C GLY A 166 -15.84 -1.73 3.20
N TYR A 167 -14.57 -1.88 3.60
CA TYR A 167 -13.97 -1.07 4.65
C TYR A 167 -13.92 0.43 4.28
N ALA A 168 -13.52 0.76 3.05
CA ALA A 168 -13.54 2.13 2.55
C ALA A 168 -14.95 2.74 2.52
N ALA A 169 -15.98 1.95 2.19
CA ALA A 169 -17.37 2.40 2.26
C ALA A 169 -17.81 2.73 3.70
N LEU A 170 -17.40 1.92 4.68
CA LEU A 170 -17.64 2.19 6.10
C LEU A 170 -16.90 3.45 6.56
N GLN A 171 -15.64 3.63 6.17
CA GLN A 171 -14.89 4.87 6.44
C GLN A 171 -15.61 6.11 5.88
N ARG A 172 -16.14 6.04 4.66
CA ARG A 172 -16.92 7.12 4.05
C ARG A 172 -18.18 7.43 4.85
N ARG A 173 -18.94 6.42 5.26
CA ARG A 173 -20.17 6.60 6.05
C ARG A 173 -19.89 7.24 7.40
N THR A 174 -18.78 6.90 8.04
CA THR A 174 -18.40 7.55 9.31
C THR A 174 -18.02 9.01 9.13
N ARG A 175 -17.47 9.41 7.98
CA ARG A 175 -17.03 10.76 7.68
C ARG A 175 -18.15 11.67 7.17
N LEU A 176 -19.03 11.21 6.29
CA LEU A 176 -20.15 12.02 5.76
C LEU A 176 -21.07 12.54 6.86
N ALA A 177 -21.07 11.90 8.02
CA ALA A 177 -21.76 12.39 9.22
C ALA A 177 -20.99 13.52 9.95
N TYR A 178 -19.86 14.00 9.41
CA TYR A 178 -19.05 15.09 9.97
C TYR A 178 -19.36 16.44 9.27
N SER A 179 -20.61 16.65 8.86
CA SER A 179 -21.07 17.99 8.44
C SER A 179 -21.01 18.94 9.65
N PRO A 180 -20.59 20.21 9.46
CA PRO A 180 -20.57 21.20 10.54
C PRO A 180 -21.96 21.52 11.09
N GLU A 181 -23.03 21.14 10.41
CA GLU A 181 -24.39 21.18 10.92
C GLU A 181 -24.63 20.01 11.88
N LYS A 182 -25.32 20.24 13.00
CA LYS A 182 -25.67 19.21 13.96
C LYS A 182 -26.32 18.03 13.24
N PRO A 183 -25.74 16.80 13.30
CA PRO A 183 -26.31 15.67 12.60
C PRO A 183 -27.69 15.35 13.13
N THR A 184 -28.62 15.01 12.23
CA THR A 184 -29.92 14.48 12.63
C THR A 184 -29.73 13.16 13.39
N ALA A 185 -30.72 12.75 14.19
CA ALA A 185 -30.68 11.49 14.95
C ALA A 185 -30.39 10.29 14.06
N ASP A 186 -30.96 10.25 12.85
CA ASP A 186 -30.75 9.18 11.87
C ASP A 186 -29.31 9.12 11.36
N VAL A 187 -28.70 10.28 11.09
CA VAL A 187 -27.29 10.38 10.66
C VAL A 187 -26.36 9.92 11.78
N ALA A 188 -26.65 10.31 13.03
CA ALA A 188 -25.89 9.85 14.19
C ALA A 188 -25.99 8.33 14.40
N ALA A 189 -27.18 7.75 14.23
CA ALA A 189 -27.40 6.32 14.32
C ALA A 189 -26.65 5.56 13.22
N ALA A 190 -26.74 6.00 11.96
CA ALA A 190 -26.04 5.41 10.84
C ALA A 190 -24.51 5.47 10.99
N ARG A 191 -23.97 6.56 11.56
CA ARG A 191 -22.55 6.69 11.89
C ARG A 191 -22.11 5.65 12.93
N LYS A 192 -22.89 5.53 14.03
CA LYS A 192 -22.61 4.57 15.10
C LYS A 192 -22.62 3.13 14.58
N GLU A 193 -23.54 2.81 13.70
CA GLU A 193 -23.61 1.51 13.03
C GLU A 193 -22.36 1.27 12.16
N ALA A 194 -21.97 2.24 11.32
CA ALA A 194 -20.77 2.13 10.49
C ALA A 194 -19.49 1.97 11.34
N GLN A 195 -19.38 2.70 12.46
CA GLN A 195 -18.26 2.55 13.40
C GLN A 195 -18.19 1.14 14.01
N ARG A 196 -19.34 0.58 14.41
CA ARG A 196 -19.42 -0.81 14.93
C ARG A 196 -19.01 -1.82 13.87
N ALA A 197 -19.49 -1.67 12.63
CA ALA A 197 -19.14 -2.54 11.51
C ALA A 197 -17.64 -2.46 11.17
N MET A 198 -17.04 -1.26 11.21
CA MET A 198 -15.59 -1.10 11.04
C MET A 198 -14.80 -1.81 12.14
N GLU A 199 -15.20 -1.66 13.40
CA GLU A 199 -14.48 -2.30 14.50
C GLU A 199 -14.63 -3.82 14.47
N GLU A 200 -15.77 -4.32 14.02
CA GLU A 200 -15.96 -5.76 13.78
C GLU A 200 -15.05 -6.26 12.65
N MET A 201 -14.94 -5.52 11.54
CA MET A 201 -14.07 -5.90 10.45
C MET A 201 -12.58 -5.87 10.87
N ARG A 202 -12.18 -4.89 11.69
CA ARG A 202 -10.81 -4.83 12.27
C ARG A 202 -10.52 -6.03 13.16
N ARG A 203 -11.47 -6.45 13.99
CA ARG A 203 -11.33 -7.65 14.83
C ARG A 203 -11.15 -8.91 13.99
N ARG A 204 -11.91 -9.04 12.90
CA ARG A 204 -11.76 -10.17 11.96
C ARG A 204 -10.40 -10.16 11.27
N ASP A 205 -9.95 -9.00 10.79
CA ASP A 205 -8.62 -8.84 10.20
C ASP A 205 -7.52 -9.25 11.19
N ASP A 206 -7.56 -8.72 12.43
CA ASP A 206 -6.59 -9.05 13.47
C ASP A 206 -6.58 -10.56 13.80
N ALA A 207 -7.76 -11.16 13.94
CA ALA A 207 -7.91 -12.59 14.25
C ALA A 207 -7.39 -13.47 13.10
N PHE A 208 -7.68 -13.11 11.84
CA PHE A 208 -7.20 -13.84 10.67
C PHE A 208 -5.67 -13.78 10.57
N ARG A 209 -5.08 -12.59 10.73
CA ARG A 209 -3.62 -12.41 10.74
C ARG A 209 -2.95 -13.21 11.83
N ALA A 210 -3.49 -13.16 13.05
CA ALA A 210 -3.00 -13.94 14.18
C ALA A 210 -3.09 -15.45 13.91
N LEU A 211 -4.18 -15.93 13.30
CA LEU A 211 -4.35 -17.34 12.94
C LEU A 211 -3.30 -17.80 11.93
N CYS A 212 -3.04 -17.01 10.87
CA CYS A 212 -2.03 -17.30 9.85
C CYS A 212 -0.64 -17.48 10.46
N VAL A 213 -0.25 -16.60 11.39
CA VAL A 213 1.06 -16.64 12.06
C VAL A 213 1.12 -17.77 13.08
N ASN A 214 0.12 -17.92 13.95
CA ASN A 214 0.10 -18.91 15.02
C ASN A 214 0.06 -20.36 14.48
N ARG A 215 -0.51 -20.56 13.29
CA ARG A 215 -0.51 -21.86 12.59
C ARG A 215 0.78 -22.09 11.79
N GLY A 216 1.71 -21.15 11.76
CA GLY A 216 2.93 -21.24 10.98
C GLY A 216 2.72 -21.24 9.45
N ALA A 217 1.53 -20.82 9.00
CA ALA A 217 1.22 -20.79 7.57
C ALA A 217 2.08 -19.75 6.82
N VAL A 218 2.29 -18.59 7.45
CA VAL A 218 3.14 -17.50 6.94
C VAL A 218 3.79 -16.76 8.12
N SER A 219 4.88 -16.04 7.85
CA SER A 219 5.49 -15.17 8.86
C SER A 219 4.72 -13.84 9.00
N ALA A 220 4.83 -13.21 10.17
CA ALA A 220 4.23 -11.89 10.40
C ALA A 220 4.75 -10.82 9.42
N GLU A 221 5.99 -10.97 8.95
CA GLU A 221 6.62 -10.04 8.01
C GLU A 221 6.05 -10.15 6.59
N GLU A 222 5.47 -11.30 6.22
CA GLU A 222 4.82 -11.52 4.91
C GLU A 222 3.39 -10.98 4.85
N LEU A 223 2.73 -10.78 6.01
CA LEU A 223 1.33 -10.35 6.05
C LEU A 223 1.05 -9.04 5.30
N PRO A 224 1.90 -8.00 5.35
CA PRO A 224 1.66 -6.78 4.57
C PRO A 224 1.65 -7.02 3.06
N PHE A 225 2.42 -7.96 2.57
CA PHE A 225 2.41 -8.36 1.17
C PHE A 225 1.16 -9.17 0.83
N LEU A 226 0.83 -10.19 1.63
CA LEU A 226 -0.26 -11.12 1.31
C LEU A 226 -1.64 -10.51 1.55
N LEU A 227 -1.84 -9.80 2.65
CA LEU A 227 -3.15 -9.35 3.13
C LEU A 227 -3.34 -7.83 3.06
N GLY A 228 -2.34 -7.10 2.53
CA GLY A 228 -2.31 -5.64 2.62
C GLY A 228 -1.98 -5.15 4.03
N GLN A 229 -2.10 -3.85 4.27
CA GLN A 229 -1.91 -3.29 5.61
C GLN A 229 -3.02 -3.73 6.55
N ALA A 230 -2.71 -3.88 7.85
CA ALA A 230 -3.73 -4.16 8.85
C ALA A 230 -4.76 -3.03 8.87
N LEU A 231 -6.05 -3.39 8.93
CA LEU A 231 -7.13 -2.40 8.88
C LEU A 231 -7.04 -1.36 10.00
N ARG A 232 -6.44 -1.71 11.15
CA ARG A 232 -6.20 -0.76 12.24
C ARG A 232 -5.14 0.30 11.91
N SER A 233 -4.20 -0.01 11.01
CA SER A 233 -3.14 0.92 10.59
C SER A 233 -3.53 1.81 9.40
N LEU A 234 -4.67 1.54 8.77
CA LEU A 234 -5.14 2.38 7.67
C LEU A 234 -5.56 3.75 8.21
N PRO A 235 -5.21 4.83 7.50
CA PRO A 235 -5.54 6.17 7.95
C PRO A 235 -7.04 6.33 8.11
N MET A 236 -7.44 6.81 9.27
CA MET A 236 -8.81 7.32 9.43
C MET A 236 -8.88 8.70 8.76
N PRO A 237 -9.90 8.96 7.96
CA PRO A 237 -10.13 10.29 7.47
C PRO A 237 -10.35 11.24 8.66
N ASP A 238 -9.50 12.25 8.73
CA ASP A 238 -9.26 13.12 9.86
C ASP A 238 -10.49 13.59 10.61
N GLY A 239 -10.37 13.61 11.89
CA GLY A 239 -11.30 14.12 12.89
C GLY A 239 -10.96 13.67 14.30
N ALA A 240 -9.89 12.90 14.49
CA ALA A 240 -9.46 12.46 15.83
C ALA A 240 -7.93 12.29 15.83
N SER A 241 -7.24 13.36 16.04
CA SER A 241 -5.94 13.40 16.72
C SER A 241 -6.12 14.09 18.03
#